data_b40919c80f56d01cf7ec5f12101553e0
#
_entry.id   b40919c80f56d01cf7ec5f12101553e0
#
_cell.length_a   1.000
_cell.length_b   1.000
_cell.length_c   1.000
_cell.angle_alpha   90.00
_cell.angle_beta   90.00
_cell.angle_gamma   90.00
#
_symmetry.space_group_name_H-M   'P 1'
#
loop_
_entity.id
_entity.type
_entity.pdbx_description
1 polymer ?
#
loop_
_entity_poly.entity_id
_entity_poly.type
_entity_poly.pdbx_seq_one_letter_code
_entity_poly.pdbx_strand_id
1 'polypeptide(L)'
;YGMTHVHRSDGICHQLMTEAGYVKPGDVAFGTDSHTTTYGCVGAFSSGIGYTEMASILGTGTMWIKVPETIKVVIDGELPENVMSKDVILRLIGDLGADGATYKALEFSGSAVESMTVASRMTISNMAIEAGAKCALFTPDEKTAEYCNITLNDYQKSLFGDADANYCRVMEYNAEDFVPVMA
;
A
#
# COMPACT_ATOMS: atom_id res chain seq x y z
N TYR A 1 21.87 -17.91 -11.15
CA TYR A 1 21.46 -16.51 -11.31
C TYR A 1 22.14 -15.58 -10.31
N GLY A 2 23.01 -16.07 -9.40
CA GLY A 2 23.74 -15.25 -8.45
C GLY A 2 22.91 -14.61 -7.34
N MET A 3 21.72 -15.15 -7.05
CA MET A 3 20.88 -14.66 -5.95
C MET A 3 21.55 -14.91 -4.62
N THR A 4 21.71 -13.85 -3.83
CA THR A 4 22.36 -13.88 -2.52
C THR A 4 21.37 -13.89 -1.35
N HIS A 5 20.14 -13.43 -1.57
CA HIS A 5 19.08 -13.39 -0.57
C HIS A 5 18.00 -14.40 -0.93
N VAL A 6 18.00 -15.54 -0.27
CA VAL A 6 17.03 -16.63 -0.48
C VAL A 6 16.44 -17.01 0.88
N HIS A 7 15.21 -16.61 1.13
CA HIS A 7 14.47 -16.88 2.35
C HIS A 7 13.52 -18.07 2.15
N ARG A 8 13.63 -19.11 2.97
CA ARG A 8 12.82 -20.32 2.85
C ARG A 8 11.82 -20.52 3.99
N SER A 9 12.17 -20.05 5.19
CA SER A 9 11.39 -20.27 6.41
C SER A 9 11.41 -19.07 7.37
N ASP A 10 11.87 -17.91 6.90
CA ASP A 10 12.11 -16.73 7.73
C ASP A 10 10.84 -15.87 7.93
N GLY A 11 9.77 -16.19 7.22
CA GLY A 11 8.49 -15.51 7.26
C GLY A 11 7.82 -15.39 5.89
N ILE A 12 6.66 -14.74 5.86
CA ILE A 12 5.99 -14.40 4.62
C ILE A 12 6.62 -13.18 3.97
N CYS A 13 6.68 -13.17 2.63
CA CYS A 13 7.33 -12.09 1.87
C CYS A 13 6.75 -10.70 2.18
N HIS A 14 5.44 -10.61 2.40
CA HIS A 14 4.76 -9.34 2.65
C HIS A 14 5.24 -8.61 3.90
N GLN A 15 5.67 -9.33 4.90
CA GLN A 15 6.24 -8.79 6.13
C GLN A 15 7.77 -8.71 6.04
N LEU A 16 8.40 -9.80 5.60
CA LEU A 16 9.85 -9.91 5.54
C LEU A 16 10.51 -8.81 4.68
N MET A 17 9.90 -8.47 3.54
CA MET A 17 10.50 -7.51 2.61
C MET A 17 10.63 -6.11 3.21
N THR A 18 9.69 -5.69 4.03
CA THR A 18 9.72 -4.39 4.72
C THR A 18 10.57 -4.44 5.98
N GLU A 19 10.44 -5.49 6.82
CA GLU A 19 11.20 -5.65 8.07
C GLU A 19 12.70 -5.84 7.82
N ALA A 20 13.07 -6.58 6.78
CA ALA A 20 14.48 -6.78 6.41
C ALA A 20 15.07 -5.60 5.61
N GLY A 21 14.27 -4.56 5.32
CA GLY A 21 14.70 -3.36 4.61
C GLY A 21 15.00 -3.58 3.13
N TYR A 22 14.43 -4.63 2.51
CA TYR A 22 14.53 -4.85 1.06
C TYR A 22 13.63 -3.90 0.27
N VAL A 23 12.53 -3.42 0.87
CA VAL A 23 11.65 -2.43 0.29
C VAL A 23 11.56 -1.22 1.22
N LYS A 24 11.75 -0.03 0.67
CA LYS A 24 11.81 1.24 1.38
C LYS A 24 10.87 2.27 0.73
N PRO A 25 10.56 3.36 1.43
CA PRO A 25 9.80 4.46 0.85
C PRO A 25 10.39 4.96 -0.47
N GLY A 26 9.55 5.06 -1.49
CA GLY A 26 9.93 5.49 -2.85
C GLY A 26 10.43 4.40 -3.77
N ASP A 27 10.56 3.18 -3.30
CA ASP A 27 10.93 2.06 -4.16
C ASP A 27 9.77 1.63 -5.07
N VAL A 28 10.13 0.96 -6.16
CA VAL A 28 9.21 0.25 -7.05
C VAL A 28 9.46 -1.25 -6.89
N ALA A 29 8.48 -1.98 -6.39
CA ALA A 29 8.60 -3.40 -6.07
C ALA A 29 7.55 -4.24 -6.82
N PHE A 30 7.99 -5.30 -7.47
CA PHE A 30 7.12 -6.27 -8.11
C PHE A 30 7.33 -7.66 -7.54
N GLY A 31 6.24 -8.38 -7.36
CA GLY A 31 6.25 -9.76 -6.90
C GLY A 31 5.23 -10.61 -7.66
N THR A 32 5.39 -11.93 -7.62
CA THR A 32 4.45 -12.86 -8.28
C THR A 32 3.24 -13.19 -7.42
N ASP A 33 3.17 -12.64 -6.21
CA ASP A 33 1.99 -12.70 -5.35
C ASP A 33 1.11 -11.47 -5.56
N SER A 34 -0.21 -11.66 -5.63
CA SER A 34 -1.17 -10.56 -5.84
C SER A 34 -1.14 -9.53 -4.71
N HIS A 35 -0.87 -9.95 -3.47
CA HIS A 35 -0.79 -9.10 -2.29
C HIS A 35 0.55 -8.35 -2.14
N THR A 36 1.39 -8.35 -3.18
CA THR A 36 2.58 -7.49 -3.25
C THR A 36 2.25 -6.00 -3.05
N THR A 37 0.99 -5.59 -3.24
CA THR A 37 0.45 -4.27 -2.88
C THR A 37 0.77 -3.85 -1.44
N THR A 38 1.05 -4.80 -0.56
CA THR A 38 1.33 -4.61 0.88
C THR A 38 2.41 -3.56 1.15
N TYR A 39 3.44 -3.47 0.31
CA TYR A 39 4.57 -2.55 0.56
C TYR A 39 4.21 -1.07 0.36
N GLY A 40 3.02 -0.78 -0.16
CA GLY A 40 2.48 0.59 -0.15
C GLY A 40 2.30 1.17 1.25
N CYS A 41 2.22 0.32 2.28
CA CYS A 41 2.16 0.72 3.69
C CYS A 41 3.36 1.56 4.15
N VAL A 42 4.51 1.43 3.48
CA VAL A 42 5.73 2.21 3.72
C VAL A 42 5.98 3.25 2.62
N GLY A 43 5.04 3.46 1.70
CA GLY A 43 5.17 4.43 0.60
C GLY A 43 5.99 3.90 -0.60
N ALA A 44 6.06 2.60 -0.80
CA ALA A 44 6.62 2.00 -2.01
C ALA A 44 5.52 1.73 -3.04
N PHE A 45 5.76 2.05 -4.32
CA PHE A 45 4.87 1.58 -5.38
C PHE A 45 5.07 0.08 -5.58
N SER A 46 4.10 -0.71 -5.20
CA SER A 46 4.23 -2.17 -5.20
C SER A 46 3.01 -2.86 -5.79
N SER A 47 3.25 -3.85 -6.65
CA SER A 47 2.16 -4.54 -7.35
C SER A 47 2.50 -6.00 -7.65
N GLY A 48 1.47 -6.84 -7.60
CA GLY A 48 1.53 -8.20 -8.12
C GLY A 48 1.60 -8.21 -9.65
N ILE A 49 2.42 -9.11 -10.19
CA ILE A 49 2.58 -9.34 -11.63
C ILE A 49 2.58 -10.84 -11.94
N GLY A 50 2.35 -11.18 -13.19
CA GLY A 50 2.41 -12.57 -13.65
C GLY A 50 3.84 -13.12 -13.73
N TYR A 51 3.95 -14.43 -13.81
CA TYR A 51 5.26 -15.11 -13.94
C TYR A 51 6.00 -14.74 -15.22
N THR A 52 5.29 -14.46 -16.31
CA THR A 52 5.88 -14.04 -17.58
C THR A 52 6.53 -12.66 -17.47
N GLU A 53 5.86 -11.72 -16.82
CA GLU A 53 6.39 -10.39 -16.52
C GLU A 53 7.60 -10.48 -15.59
N MET A 54 7.53 -11.34 -14.56
CA MET A 54 8.67 -11.57 -13.67
C MET A 54 9.86 -12.18 -14.42
N ALA A 55 9.63 -13.12 -15.32
CA ALA A 55 10.69 -13.69 -16.16
C ALA A 55 11.33 -12.62 -17.05
N SER A 56 10.55 -11.66 -17.58
CA SER A 56 11.06 -10.50 -18.33
C SER A 56 11.95 -9.62 -17.45
N ILE A 57 11.51 -9.29 -16.24
CA ILE A 57 12.30 -8.50 -15.29
C ILE A 57 13.63 -9.21 -14.97
N LEU A 58 13.60 -10.51 -14.67
CA LEU A 58 14.80 -11.28 -14.37
C LEU A 58 15.76 -11.40 -15.55
N GLY A 59 15.24 -11.39 -16.77
CA GLY A 59 16.02 -11.52 -18.00
C GLY A 59 16.57 -10.20 -18.53
N THR A 60 15.81 -9.11 -18.38
CA THR A 60 16.11 -7.82 -19.04
C THR A 60 16.33 -6.67 -18.05
N GLY A 61 15.95 -6.84 -16.78
CA GLY A 61 15.95 -5.78 -15.78
C GLY A 61 14.83 -4.75 -15.94
N THR A 62 13.92 -4.95 -16.91
CA THR A 62 12.90 -3.95 -17.27
C THR A 62 11.51 -4.56 -17.42
N MET A 63 10.50 -3.75 -17.15
CA MET A 63 9.11 -4.03 -17.47
C MET A 63 8.41 -2.71 -17.80
N TRP A 64 7.51 -2.73 -18.79
CA TRP A 64 6.64 -1.59 -19.00
C TRP A 64 5.43 -1.64 -18.06
N ILE A 65 4.96 -0.47 -17.63
CA ILE A 65 3.73 -0.34 -16.86
C ILE A 65 2.97 0.90 -17.34
N LYS A 66 1.67 0.79 -17.45
CA LYS A 66 0.81 1.97 -17.57
C LYS A 66 0.68 2.57 -16.16
N VAL A 67 1.01 3.85 -15.99
CA VAL A 67 0.80 4.54 -14.72
C VAL A 67 -0.70 4.51 -14.38
N PRO A 68 -1.09 3.94 -13.24
CA PRO A 68 -2.50 3.88 -12.86
C PRO A 68 -3.03 5.26 -12.49
N GLU A 69 -4.30 5.50 -12.78
CA GLU A 69 -5.03 6.62 -12.18
C GLU A 69 -5.18 6.38 -10.68
N THR A 70 -5.28 7.46 -9.90
CA THR A 70 -5.34 7.36 -8.44
C THR A 70 -6.73 7.72 -7.92
N ILE A 71 -7.25 6.89 -7.02
CA ILE A 71 -8.38 7.19 -6.15
C ILE A 71 -7.80 7.71 -4.84
N LYS A 72 -8.18 8.91 -4.43
CA LYS A 72 -7.83 9.45 -3.11
C LYS A 72 -8.86 8.99 -2.08
N VAL A 73 -8.38 8.49 -0.95
CA VAL A 73 -9.19 8.09 0.20
C VAL A 73 -8.78 8.93 1.39
N VAL A 74 -9.68 9.80 1.82
CA VAL A 74 -9.47 10.68 2.98
C VAL A 74 -10.27 10.13 4.15
N ILE A 75 -9.62 9.90 5.28
CA ILE A 75 -10.27 9.44 6.50
C ILE A 75 -9.88 10.38 7.63
N ASP A 76 -10.80 11.25 8.03
CA ASP A 76 -10.59 12.21 9.09
C ASP A 76 -11.34 11.83 10.37
N GLY A 77 -10.84 12.29 11.50
CA GLY A 77 -11.39 12.00 12.82
C GLY A 77 -10.59 10.91 13.55
N GLU A 78 -11.24 10.24 14.47
CA GLU A 78 -10.64 9.19 15.31
C GLU A 78 -11.48 7.91 15.19
N LEU A 79 -10.81 6.77 14.95
CA LEU A 79 -11.50 5.48 14.84
C LEU A 79 -12.06 5.08 16.22
N PRO A 80 -13.30 4.55 16.30
CA PRO A 80 -13.86 4.00 17.53
C PRO A 80 -12.99 2.87 18.10
N GLU A 81 -13.00 2.70 19.42
CA GLU A 81 -12.12 1.78 20.17
C GLU A 81 -12.13 0.32 19.63
N ASN A 82 -13.27 -0.15 19.12
CA ASN A 82 -13.43 -1.52 18.64
C ASN A 82 -13.31 -1.67 17.12
N VAL A 83 -12.88 -0.63 16.41
CA VAL A 83 -12.70 -0.61 14.96
C VAL A 83 -11.22 -0.80 14.62
N MET A 84 -10.93 -1.77 13.79
CA MET A 84 -9.58 -2.07 13.33
C MET A 84 -9.40 -1.65 11.85
N SER A 85 -8.15 -1.56 11.41
CA SER A 85 -7.82 -1.27 10.02
C SER A 85 -8.45 -2.25 9.02
N LYS A 86 -8.73 -3.48 9.45
CA LYS A 86 -9.47 -4.45 8.65
C LYS A 86 -10.91 -4.03 8.40
N ASP A 87 -11.58 -3.45 9.39
CA ASP A 87 -12.94 -2.92 9.22
C ASP A 87 -12.95 -1.75 8.24
N VAL A 88 -11.93 -0.89 8.32
CA VAL A 88 -11.76 0.24 7.40
C VAL A 88 -11.65 -0.24 5.95
N ILE A 89 -10.75 -1.18 5.66
CA ILE A 89 -10.57 -1.65 4.29
C ILE A 89 -11.77 -2.47 3.79
N LEU A 90 -12.41 -3.26 4.63
CA LEU A 90 -13.63 -3.99 4.27
C LEU A 90 -14.78 -3.03 3.91
N ARG A 91 -14.95 -1.95 4.66
CA ARG A 91 -15.93 -0.90 4.34
C ARG A 91 -15.61 -0.26 2.99
N LEU A 92 -14.34 0.10 2.75
CA LEU A 92 -13.91 0.68 1.48
C LEU A 92 -14.15 -0.26 0.29
N ILE A 93 -13.83 -1.56 0.44
CA ILE A 93 -14.10 -2.58 -0.58
C ILE A 93 -15.61 -2.68 -0.84
N GLY A 94 -16.43 -2.64 0.21
CA GLY A 94 -17.87 -2.64 0.08
C GLY A 94 -18.41 -1.45 -0.72
N ASP A 95 -17.86 -0.26 -0.49
CA ASP A 95 -18.24 0.98 -1.19
C ASP A 95 -17.69 1.08 -2.62
N LEU A 96 -16.53 0.47 -2.90
CA LEU A 96 -15.93 0.40 -4.23
C LEU A 96 -16.51 -0.74 -5.08
N GLY A 97 -16.81 -1.88 -4.47
CA GLY A 97 -16.99 -3.17 -5.14
C GLY A 97 -15.68 -3.89 -5.42
N ALA A 98 -15.74 -5.16 -5.74
CA ALA A 98 -14.58 -6.02 -5.98
C ALA A 98 -13.72 -5.61 -7.20
N ASP A 99 -14.24 -4.80 -8.09
CA ASP A 99 -13.61 -4.32 -9.32
C ASP A 99 -13.49 -2.78 -9.39
N GLY A 100 -13.96 -2.08 -8.36
CA GLY A 100 -14.06 -0.61 -8.36
C GLY A 100 -12.75 0.14 -8.43
N ALA A 101 -11.64 -0.51 -8.02
CA ALA A 101 -10.29 0.01 -8.13
C ALA A 101 -9.44 -0.73 -9.18
N THR A 102 -10.07 -1.45 -10.11
CA THR A 102 -9.34 -2.19 -11.15
C THR A 102 -8.38 -1.29 -11.90
N TYR A 103 -7.11 -1.68 -11.88
CA TYR A 103 -5.98 -0.95 -12.46
C TYR A 103 -5.83 0.50 -11.96
N LYS A 104 -6.20 0.78 -10.72
CA LYS A 104 -6.02 2.09 -10.07
C LYS A 104 -5.08 1.97 -8.87
N ALA A 105 -4.44 3.07 -8.51
CA ALA A 105 -3.79 3.21 -7.21
C ALA A 105 -4.80 3.78 -6.20
N LEU A 106 -4.66 3.38 -4.93
CA LEU A 106 -5.33 4.04 -3.80
C LEU A 106 -4.30 4.88 -3.06
N GLU A 107 -4.63 6.12 -2.72
CA GLU A 107 -3.80 6.99 -1.89
C GLU A 107 -4.58 7.36 -0.63
N PHE A 108 -4.02 7.01 0.52
CA PHE A 108 -4.65 7.23 1.82
C PHE A 108 -4.10 8.46 2.52
N SER A 109 -4.99 9.30 3.03
CA SER A 109 -4.68 10.52 3.77
C SER A 109 -5.74 10.85 4.83
N GLY A 110 -5.48 11.84 5.65
CA GLY A 110 -6.38 12.30 6.71
C GLY A 110 -5.89 11.94 8.11
N SER A 111 -6.46 12.59 9.12
CA SER A 111 -5.98 12.51 10.51
C SER A 111 -6.05 11.10 11.09
N ALA A 112 -7.08 10.32 10.75
CA ALA A 112 -7.18 8.93 11.17
C ALA A 112 -6.08 8.07 10.55
N VAL A 113 -5.74 8.31 9.27
CA VAL A 113 -4.66 7.60 8.56
C VAL A 113 -3.29 7.92 9.16
N GLU A 114 -3.04 9.19 9.49
CA GLU A 114 -1.81 9.64 10.15
C GLU A 114 -1.64 8.99 11.53
N SER A 115 -2.73 8.74 12.25
CA SER A 115 -2.71 8.08 13.55
C SER A 115 -2.35 6.59 13.49
N MET A 116 -2.58 5.93 12.34
CA MET A 116 -2.38 4.48 12.16
C MET A 116 -0.92 4.05 12.34
N THR A 117 -0.75 2.88 12.94
CA THR A 117 0.54 2.16 12.96
C THR A 117 0.88 1.64 11.57
N VAL A 118 2.16 1.33 11.30
CA VAL A 118 2.55 0.69 10.03
C VAL A 118 1.86 -0.66 9.84
N ALA A 119 1.63 -1.44 10.91
CA ALA A 119 0.89 -2.69 10.86
C ALA A 119 -0.57 -2.49 10.39
N SER A 120 -1.23 -1.41 10.85
CA SER A 120 -2.57 -1.04 10.40
C SER A 120 -2.58 -0.65 8.91
N ARG A 121 -1.60 0.16 8.49
CA ARG A 121 -1.40 0.53 7.06
C ARG A 121 -1.11 -0.69 6.20
N MET A 122 -0.32 -1.65 6.72
CA MET A 122 -0.02 -2.92 6.04
C MET A 122 -1.28 -3.74 5.76
N THR A 123 -2.18 -3.84 6.72
CA THR A 123 -3.48 -4.52 6.56
C THR A 123 -4.30 -3.89 5.43
N ILE A 124 -4.37 -2.55 5.38
CA ILE A 124 -5.11 -1.82 4.35
C ILE A 124 -4.45 -2.00 2.98
N SER A 125 -3.13 -1.80 2.88
CA SER A 125 -2.40 -1.98 1.62
C SER A 125 -2.49 -3.41 1.09
N ASN A 126 -2.42 -4.40 1.97
CA ASN A 126 -2.54 -5.81 1.62
C ASN A 126 -3.89 -6.12 0.98
N MET A 127 -4.98 -5.69 1.61
CA MET A 127 -6.34 -6.01 1.16
C MET A 127 -6.84 -5.11 0.01
N ALA A 128 -6.09 -4.11 -0.41
CA ALA A 128 -6.49 -3.24 -1.53
C ALA A 128 -6.65 -4.01 -2.86
N ILE A 129 -5.95 -5.12 -3.02
CA ILE A 129 -6.11 -5.99 -4.20
C ILE A 129 -7.51 -6.58 -4.31
N GLU A 130 -8.24 -6.75 -3.20
CA GLU A 130 -9.61 -7.26 -3.19
C GLU A 130 -10.62 -6.31 -3.86
N ALA A 131 -10.26 -5.03 -4.01
CA ALA A 131 -10.98 -4.07 -4.85
C ALA A 131 -10.38 -3.94 -6.27
N GLY A 132 -9.38 -4.76 -6.63
CA GLY A 132 -8.69 -4.72 -7.92
C GLY A 132 -7.57 -3.69 -8.02
N ALA A 133 -7.16 -3.06 -6.91
CA ALA A 133 -6.14 -2.03 -6.92
C ALA A 133 -4.75 -2.56 -7.31
N LYS A 134 -3.99 -1.75 -8.04
CA LYS A 134 -2.59 -2.02 -8.39
C LYS A 134 -1.64 -1.72 -7.24
N CYS A 135 -1.96 -0.73 -6.43
CA CYS A 135 -1.14 -0.29 -5.31
C CYS A 135 -2.03 0.45 -4.31
N ALA A 136 -1.64 0.47 -3.04
CA ALA A 136 -2.29 1.27 -2.00
C ALA A 136 -1.22 1.96 -1.17
N LEU A 137 -1.15 3.27 -1.28
CA LEU A 137 -0.03 4.10 -0.85
C LEU A 137 -0.37 4.89 0.41
N PHE A 138 0.57 4.92 1.33
CA PHE A 138 0.59 5.79 2.49
C PHE A 138 1.80 6.73 2.42
N THR A 139 1.62 7.97 2.82
CA THR A 139 2.74 8.92 2.94
C THR A 139 3.71 8.45 4.03
N PRO A 140 5.01 8.33 3.72
CA PRO A 140 6.01 7.99 4.72
C PRO A 140 6.12 9.09 5.80
N ASP A 141 6.19 8.68 7.05
CA ASP A 141 6.29 9.54 8.24
C ASP A 141 7.30 8.98 9.25
N GLU A 142 7.36 9.55 10.46
CA GLU A 142 8.24 9.09 11.51
C GLU A 142 7.99 7.62 11.90
N LYS A 143 6.73 7.15 11.88
CA LYS A 143 6.39 5.75 12.17
C LYS A 143 6.96 4.82 11.10
N THR A 144 6.93 5.26 9.83
CA THR A 144 7.55 4.53 8.71
C THR A 144 9.06 4.50 8.87
N ALA A 145 9.68 5.61 9.25
CA ALA A 145 11.12 5.71 9.49
C ALA A 145 11.59 4.77 10.61
N GLU A 146 10.85 4.77 11.72
CA GLU A 146 11.12 3.87 12.86
C GLU A 146 10.97 2.40 12.45
N TYR A 147 9.86 2.03 11.80
CA TYR A 147 9.59 0.67 11.36
C TYR A 147 10.64 0.13 10.39
N CYS A 148 11.06 0.93 9.42
CA CYS A 148 12.08 0.56 8.44
C CYS A 148 13.51 0.73 8.96
N ASN A 149 13.70 1.25 10.17
CA ASN A 149 14.99 1.60 10.76
C ASN A 149 15.86 2.47 9.83
N ILE A 150 15.26 3.53 9.28
CA ILE A 150 15.91 4.48 8.37
C ILE A 150 15.68 5.93 8.82
N THR A 151 16.47 6.83 8.25
CA THR A 151 16.17 8.27 8.28
C THR A 151 15.61 8.66 6.92
N LEU A 152 14.39 9.22 6.90
CA LEU A 152 13.77 9.68 5.65
C LEU A 152 14.55 10.88 5.09
N ASN A 153 14.94 10.78 3.82
CA ASN A 153 15.49 11.92 3.08
C ASN A 153 14.37 12.84 2.55
N ASP A 154 14.73 13.98 1.96
CA ASP A 154 13.75 14.98 1.50
C ASP A 154 12.85 14.43 0.39
N TYR A 155 13.36 13.60 -0.50
CA TYR A 155 12.55 12.92 -1.52
C TYR A 155 11.51 12.00 -0.88
N GLN A 156 11.90 11.18 0.08
CA GLN A 156 10.98 10.26 0.76
C GLN A 156 9.89 11.00 1.55
N LYS A 157 10.23 12.15 2.13
CA LYS A 157 9.25 13.02 2.81
C LYS A 157 8.28 13.72 1.87
N SER A 158 8.63 13.84 0.59
CA SER A 158 7.78 14.45 -0.45
C SER A 158 6.90 13.43 -1.22
N LEU A 159 6.87 12.16 -0.80
CA LEU A 159 6.05 11.13 -1.43
C LEU A 159 4.58 11.24 -1.01
N PHE A 160 3.94 12.28 -1.47
CA PHE A 160 2.50 12.54 -1.35
C PHE A 160 2.01 13.26 -2.61
N GLY A 161 0.70 13.23 -2.83
CA GLY A 161 0.12 13.92 -3.99
C GLY A 161 0.33 15.42 -3.94
N ASP A 162 0.71 16.01 -5.07
CA ASP A 162 0.84 17.47 -5.21
C ASP A 162 -0.49 18.16 -4.94
N ALA A 163 -0.46 19.45 -4.58
CA ALA A 163 -1.67 20.21 -4.25
C ALA A 163 -2.64 20.33 -5.44
N ASP A 164 -2.15 20.19 -6.66
CA ASP A 164 -2.91 20.23 -7.92
C ASP A 164 -3.03 18.82 -8.56
N ALA A 165 -2.73 17.76 -7.82
CA ALA A 165 -2.83 16.38 -8.31
C ALA A 165 -4.27 16.06 -8.75
N ASN A 166 -4.38 15.41 -9.92
CA ASN A 166 -5.65 14.97 -10.45
C ASN A 166 -5.98 13.54 -9.99
N TYR A 167 -7.04 13.41 -9.23
CA TYR A 167 -7.57 12.12 -8.81
C TYR A 167 -8.79 11.74 -9.66
N CYS A 168 -8.86 10.49 -10.11
CA CYS A 168 -10.03 10.01 -10.87
C CYS A 168 -11.28 9.87 -9.99
N ARG A 169 -11.11 9.75 -8.67
CA ARG A 169 -12.15 9.75 -7.65
C ARG A 169 -11.57 10.21 -6.32
N VAL A 170 -12.38 10.91 -5.53
CA VAL A 170 -12.09 11.21 -4.12
C VAL A 170 -13.19 10.57 -3.28
N MET A 171 -12.79 9.84 -2.24
CA MET A 171 -13.68 9.23 -1.25
C MET A 171 -13.33 9.80 0.12
N GLU A 172 -14.31 10.37 0.79
CA GLU A 172 -14.15 11.02 2.08
C GLU A 172 -14.95 10.27 3.13
N TYR A 173 -14.32 9.99 4.26
CA TYR A 173 -14.92 9.30 5.39
C TYR A 173 -14.67 10.06 6.68
N ASN A 174 -15.67 10.07 7.56
CA ASN A 174 -15.47 10.37 8.96
C ASN A 174 -15.13 9.07 9.70
N ALA A 175 -14.01 9.04 10.39
CA ALA A 175 -13.54 7.86 11.09
C ALA A 175 -14.53 7.34 12.15
N GLU A 176 -15.30 8.24 12.76
CA GLU A 176 -16.31 7.90 13.76
C GLU A 176 -17.50 7.07 13.20
N ASP A 177 -17.70 7.10 11.86
CA ASP A 177 -18.79 6.36 11.20
C ASP A 177 -18.41 4.90 10.89
N PHE A 178 -17.16 4.51 11.15
CA PHE A 178 -16.76 3.11 10.99
C PHE A 178 -17.29 2.26 12.14
N VAL A 179 -17.72 1.07 11.81
CA VAL A 179 -18.19 0.07 12.77
C VAL A 179 -17.46 -1.26 12.49
N PRO A 180 -17.32 -2.13 13.47
CA PRO A 180 -16.83 -3.49 13.22
C PRO A 180 -17.71 -4.19 12.19
N VAL A 181 -17.07 -4.80 11.18
CA VAL A 181 -17.76 -5.48 10.09
C VAL A 181 -17.30 -6.92 9.97
N MET A 182 -18.20 -7.74 9.41
CA MET A 182 -17.93 -9.14 9.12
C MET A 182 -18.24 -9.39 7.63
N ALA A 183 -17.27 -9.96 6.91
CA ALA A 183 -17.41 -10.30 5.49
C ALA A 183 -17.65 -11.81 5.33
#